data_b01efa88b783bbd91d0a55aa6ec3be88
#
_entry.id   b01efa88b783bbd91d0a55aa6ec3be88
#
_cell.length_a   1.000
_cell.length_b   1.000
_cell.length_c   1.000
_cell.angle_alpha   90.00
_cell.angle_beta   90.00
_cell.angle_gamma   90.00
#
_symmetry.space_group_name_H-M   'P 1'
#
loop_
_entity.id
_entity.type
_entity.pdbx_description
1 polymer ?
#
loop_
_entity_poly.entity_id
_entity_poly.type
_entity_poly.pdbx_seq_one_letter_code
_entity_poly.pdbx_strand_id
1 'polypeptide(L)'
;LISLIDAVEKIEGVKTARILYLYPSTTSNALVGRIIASPVFVNYFDMPIQHASDKMLKIMRRGSGAARIKELLNLMKKAPGAFLRTGVIVGHPGESEAEFDDLCAFLQEFKFDRVSAFAYSKEEDTLSYEMEQVPAKIISKRLSKIEKITRAAIEASFAQELGKKFIVSL
;
A
#
# COMPACT_ATOMS: atom_id res chain seq x y z
N LEU A 1 -19.08 4.38 -0.56
CA LEU A 1 -18.21 4.35 -1.75
C LEU A 1 -18.82 3.55 -2.91
N ILE A 2 -19.46 2.40 -2.66
CA ILE A 2 -20.11 1.60 -3.73
C ILE A 2 -21.12 2.46 -4.51
N SER A 3 -22.04 3.12 -3.81
CA SER A 3 -23.02 4.03 -4.45
C SER A 3 -22.39 5.18 -5.25
N LEU A 4 -21.20 5.63 -4.82
CA LEU A 4 -20.43 6.64 -5.56
C LEU A 4 -19.88 6.06 -6.87
N ILE A 5 -19.37 4.83 -6.85
CA ILE A 5 -18.95 4.13 -8.08
C ILE A 5 -20.13 4.06 -9.05
N ASP A 6 -21.30 3.61 -8.58
CA ASP A 6 -22.53 3.50 -9.39
C ASP A 6 -22.98 4.85 -9.97
N ALA A 7 -22.77 5.94 -9.23
CA ALA A 7 -23.09 7.29 -9.69
C ALA A 7 -22.10 7.79 -10.75
N VAL A 8 -20.80 7.61 -10.52
CA VAL A 8 -19.75 8.05 -11.46
C VAL A 8 -19.86 7.33 -12.81
N GLU A 9 -20.19 6.04 -12.80
CA GLU A 9 -20.37 5.26 -14.03
C GLU A 9 -21.50 5.78 -14.94
N LYS A 10 -22.47 6.53 -14.37
CA LYS A 10 -23.59 7.12 -15.12
C LYS A 10 -23.27 8.49 -15.72
N ILE A 11 -22.10 9.06 -15.38
CA ILE A 11 -21.72 10.38 -15.89
C ILE A 11 -21.15 10.22 -17.31
N GLU A 12 -21.83 10.84 -18.27
CA GLU A 12 -21.38 10.84 -19.65
C GLU A 12 -20.03 11.53 -19.78
N GLY A 13 -19.14 10.94 -20.59
CA GLY A 13 -17.79 11.48 -20.85
C GLY A 13 -16.72 11.02 -19.86
N VAL A 14 -17.04 10.43 -18.71
CA VAL A 14 -16.04 9.84 -17.81
C VAL A 14 -15.50 8.57 -18.45
N LYS A 15 -14.24 8.57 -18.83
CA LYS A 15 -13.56 7.44 -19.47
C LYS A 15 -12.94 6.48 -18.45
N THR A 16 -12.25 7.03 -17.45
CA THR A 16 -11.59 6.26 -16.40
C THR A 16 -11.67 6.98 -15.06
N ALA A 17 -11.76 6.21 -13.97
CA ALA A 17 -11.69 6.71 -12.60
C ALA A 17 -10.84 5.79 -11.74
N ARG A 18 -10.35 6.28 -10.62
CA ARG A 18 -9.67 5.48 -9.60
C ARG A 18 -9.93 6.02 -8.21
N ILE A 19 -9.86 5.12 -7.23
CA ILE A 19 -9.95 5.48 -5.83
C ILE A 19 -8.53 5.49 -5.24
N LEU A 20 -8.17 6.60 -4.60
CA LEU A 20 -6.93 6.74 -3.87
C LEU A 20 -7.17 6.56 -2.37
N TYR A 21 -6.14 6.12 -1.64
CA TYR A 21 -6.12 5.99 -0.19
C TYR A 21 -7.21 5.05 0.37
N LEU A 22 -7.26 3.82 -0.13
CA LEU A 22 -8.06 2.76 0.48
C LEU A 22 -7.52 2.46 1.88
N TYR A 23 -8.35 2.65 2.90
CA TYR A 23 -7.96 2.40 4.28
C TYR A 23 -8.31 0.95 4.67
N PRO A 24 -7.33 0.12 5.10
CA PRO A 24 -7.56 -1.32 5.28
C PRO A 24 -8.74 -1.68 6.19
N SER A 25 -8.94 -0.93 7.31
CA SER A 25 -10.01 -1.24 8.26
C SER A 25 -11.42 -0.89 7.77
N THR A 26 -11.54 0.00 6.78
CA THR A 26 -12.84 0.42 6.22
C THR A 26 -13.09 -0.13 4.80
N THR A 27 -12.06 -0.73 4.19
CA THR A 27 -12.20 -1.34 2.86
C THR A 27 -12.82 -2.72 2.99
N SER A 28 -14.03 -2.90 2.44
CA SER A 28 -14.72 -4.18 2.40
C SER A 28 -14.35 -5.00 1.16
N ASN A 29 -14.48 -6.33 1.23
CA ASN A 29 -14.33 -7.20 0.07
C ASN A 29 -15.34 -6.85 -1.04
N ALA A 30 -16.55 -6.44 -0.65
CA ALA A 30 -17.59 -5.98 -1.57
C ALA A 30 -17.17 -4.73 -2.35
N LEU A 31 -16.49 -3.77 -1.68
CA LEU A 31 -15.94 -2.59 -2.35
C LEU A 31 -14.86 -2.97 -3.37
N VAL A 32 -13.92 -3.84 -2.98
CA VAL A 32 -12.87 -4.31 -3.90
C VAL A 32 -13.50 -5.04 -5.09
N GLY A 33 -14.46 -5.95 -4.85
CA GLY A 33 -15.20 -6.65 -5.91
C GLY A 33 -15.94 -5.69 -6.83
N ARG A 34 -16.54 -4.61 -6.28
CA ARG A 34 -17.24 -3.59 -7.08
C ARG A 34 -16.30 -2.78 -7.95
N ILE A 35 -15.09 -2.45 -7.46
CA ILE A 35 -14.05 -1.79 -8.27
C ILE A 35 -13.64 -2.71 -9.43
N ILE A 36 -13.35 -3.99 -9.14
CA ILE A 36 -12.93 -4.97 -10.15
C ILE A 36 -13.98 -5.15 -11.24
N ALA A 37 -15.26 -5.13 -10.88
CA ALA A 37 -16.38 -5.30 -11.82
C ALA A 37 -16.74 -4.02 -12.59
N SER A 38 -16.11 -2.88 -12.28
CA SER A 38 -16.42 -1.60 -12.89
C SER A 38 -15.83 -1.49 -14.32
N PRO A 39 -16.61 -1.01 -15.32
CA PRO A 39 -16.07 -0.68 -16.62
C PRO A 39 -15.34 0.67 -16.65
N VAL A 40 -15.46 1.49 -15.60
CA VAL A 40 -14.91 2.85 -15.50
C VAL A 40 -13.78 2.93 -14.50
N PHE A 41 -13.92 2.28 -13.32
CA PHE A 41 -12.87 2.30 -12.32
C PHE A 41 -11.77 1.29 -12.66
N VAL A 42 -10.55 1.81 -12.83
CA VAL A 42 -9.39 0.97 -13.13
C VAL A 42 -8.92 0.19 -11.90
N ASN A 43 -8.35 -0.99 -12.12
CA ASN A 43 -7.80 -1.86 -11.07
C ASN A 43 -6.49 -1.31 -10.48
N TYR A 44 -6.50 -0.03 -10.13
CA TYR A 44 -5.43 0.68 -9.43
C TYR A 44 -5.79 0.78 -7.94
N PHE A 45 -5.10 0.00 -7.12
CA PHE A 45 -5.37 -0.07 -5.69
C PHE A 45 -4.27 0.63 -4.90
N ASP A 46 -4.60 1.80 -4.39
CA ASP A 46 -3.72 2.58 -3.52
C ASP A 46 -4.14 2.37 -2.06
N MET A 47 -3.42 1.49 -1.37
CA MET A 47 -3.71 1.12 0.02
C MET A 47 -2.46 1.30 0.89
N PRO A 48 -2.26 2.47 1.53
CA PRO A 48 -1.16 2.69 2.46
C PRO A 48 -1.31 1.83 3.71
N ILE A 49 -0.52 0.76 3.81
CA ILE A 49 -0.57 -0.18 4.94
C ILE A 49 0.14 0.34 6.19
N GLN A 50 1.10 1.24 6.01
CA GLN A 50 2.00 1.83 7.01
C GLN A 50 3.01 0.85 7.59
N HIS A 51 2.61 -0.34 8.00
CA HIS A 51 3.45 -1.42 8.51
C HIS A 51 2.81 -2.80 8.26
N ALA A 52 3.58 -3.89 8.45
CA ALA A 52 3.12 -5.27 8.29
C ALA A 52 3.10 -6.08 9.60
N SER A 53 3.72 -5.58 10.68
CA SER A 53 3.66 -6.20 12.01
C SER A 53 2.40 -5.80 12.76
N ASP A 54 1.67 -6.76 13.33
CA ASP A 54 0.46 -6.50 14.12
C ASP A 54 0.75 -5.60 15.34
N LYS A 55 1.92 -5.75 15.97
CA LYS A 55 2.37 -4.89 17.05
C LYS A 55 2.48 -3.44 16.59
N MET A 56 3.11 -3.19 15.46
CA MET A 56 3.28 -1.84 14.91
C MET A 56 1.95 -1.26 14.44
N LEU A 57 1.12 -2.03 13.76
CA LEU A 57 -0.22 -1.60 13.34
C LEU A 57 -1.09 -1.19 14.54
N LYS A 58 -0.97 -1.90 15.67
CA LYS A 58 -1.65 -1.55 16.93
C LYS A 58 -1.11 -0.24 17.52
N ILE A 59 0.22 -0.08 17.60
CA ILE A 59 0.88 1.15 18.10
C ILE A 59 0.45 2.35 17.23
N MET A 60 0.47 2.19 15.91
CA MET A 60 0.06 3.20 14.93
C MET A 60 -1.47 3.39 14.85
N ARG A 61 -2.26 2.67 15.64
CA ARG A 61 -3.73 2.73 15.66
C ARG A 61 -4.38 2.54 14.30
N ARG A 62 -3.89 1.58 13.51
CA ARG A 62 -4.37 1.35 12.13
C ARG A 62 -5.73 0.66 12.01
N GLY A 63 -6.30 0.17 13.10
CA GLY A 63 -7.65 -0.40 13.15
C GLY A 63 -7.81 -1.76 12.45
N SER A 64 -6.76 -2.29 11.80
CA SER A 64 -6.74 -3.62 11.20
C SER A 64 -5.37 -4.26 11.37
N GLY A 65 -5.33 -5.58 11.51
CA GLY A 65 -4.09 -6.35 11.59
C GLY A 65 -3.57 -6.78 10.20
N ALA A 66 -2.36 -7.36 10.21
CA ALA A 66 -1.67 -7.84 9.01
C ALA A 66 -2.49 -8.89 8.23
N ALA A 67 -3.22 -9.76 8.90
CA ALA A 67 -4.07 -10.77 8.26
C ALA A 67 -5.14 -10.14 7.37
N ARG A 68 -5.83 -9.07 7.84
CA ARG A 68 -6.82 -8.36 7.04
C ARG A 68 -6.20 -7.65 5.85
N ILE A 69 -5.04 -7.05 6.03
CA ILE A 69 -4.28 -6.42 4.94
C ILE A 69 -3.92 -7.45 3.87
N LYS A 70 -3.40 -8.63 4.26
CA LYS A 70 -3.08 -9.73 3.34
C LYS A 70 -4.31 -10.22 2.57
N GLU A 71 -5.45 -10.38 3.25
CA GLU A 71 -6.71 -10.78 2.62
C GLU A 71 -7.10 -9.82 1.50
N LEU A 72 -7.13 -8.52 1.78
CA LEU A 72 -7.49 -7.48 0.82
C LEU A 72 -6.52 -7.44 -0.36
N LEU A 73 -5.21 -7.46 -0.11
CA LEU A 73 -4.20 -7.44 -1.16
C LEU A 73 -4.28 -8.68 -2.07
N ASN A 74 -4.54 -9.87 -1.49
CA ASN A 74 -4.74 -11.09 -2.26
C ASN A 74 -6.00 -11.02 -3.14
N LEU A 75 -7.07 -10.37 -2.66
CA LEU A 75 -8.27 -10.13 -3.46
C LEU A 75 -7.98 -9.16 -4.61
N MET A 76 -7.29 -8.04 -4.34
CA MET A 76 -6.91 -7.04 -5.33
C MET A 76 -6.00 -7.62 -6.43
N LYS A 77 -5.04 -8.47 -6.06
CA LYS A 77 -4.14 -9.15 -7.00
C LYS A 77 -4.83 -10.05 -8.02
N LYS A 78 -6.04 -10.51 -7.72
CA LYS A 78 -6.82 -11.33 -8.67
C LYS A 78 -7.43 -10.50 -9.81
N ALA A 79 -7.47 -9.18 -9.68
CA ALA A 79 -8.02 -8.32 -10.72
C ALA A 79 -7.12 -8.30 -11.97
N PRO A 80 -7.68 -8.39 -13.18
CA PRO A 80 -6.91 -8.26 -14.41
C PRO A 80 -6.18 -6.92 -14.46
N GLY A 81 -4.87 -6.94 -14.71
CA GLY A 81 -4.06 -5.72 -14.79
C GLY A 81 -3.99 -4.93 -13.47
N ALA A 82 -4.15 -5.60 -12.32
CA ALA A 82 -4.08 -4.95 -11.02
C ALA A 82 -2.75 -4.21 -10.84
N PHE A 83 -2.83 -2.95 -10.40
CA PHE A 83 -1.71 -2.14 -9.98
C PHE A 83 -1.82 -1.87 -8.48
N LEU A 84 -0.86 -2.33 -7.70
CA LEU A 84 -0.84 -2.19 -6.25
C LEU A 84 0.17 -1.11 -5.83
N ARG A 85 -0.34 -0.04 -5.22
CA ARG A 85 0.46 0.99 -4.57
C ARG A 85 0.29 0.92 -3.06
N THR A 86 1.38 1.13 -2.32
CA THR A 86 1.33 1.24 -0.86
C THR A 86 2.27 2.32 -0.33
N GLY A 87 2.02 2.74 0.90
CA GLY A 87 2.90 3.58 1.69
C GLY A 87 3.26 2.88 3.00
N VAL A 88 4.51 3.00 3.44
CA VAL A 88 5.01 2.46 4.70
C VAL A 88 5.79 3.51 5.47
N ILE A 89 5.80 3.41 6.79
CA ILE A 89 6.57 4.27 7.70
C ILE A 89 7.64 3.42 8.34
N VAL A 90 8.87 3.92 8.33
CA VAL A 90 10.06 3.25 8.88
C VAL A 90 10.61 4.06 10.05
N GLY A 91 11.01 3.37 11.10
CA GLY A 91 11.61 4.00 12.29
C GLY A 91 10.59 4.63 13.23
N HIS A 92 9.33 4.19 13.18
CA HIS A 92 8.37 4.57 14.19
C HIS A 92 8.83 4.03 15.57
N PRO A 93 8.70 4.79 16.66
CA PRO A 93 8.97 4.32 18.01
C PRO A 93 8.34 2.96 18.30
N GLY A 94 9.10 2.04 18.86
CA GLY A 94 8.67 0.66 19.11
C GLY A 94 8.92 -0.32 17.95
N GLU A 95 9.43 0.14 16.79
CA GLU A 95 9.86 -0.72 15.69
C GLU A 95 11.22 -1.34 16.01
N SER A 96 11.24 -2.62 16.38
CA SER A 96 12.47 -3.39 16.55
C SER A 96 12.98 -3.93 15.21
N GLU A 97 14.11 -4.64 15.22
CA GLU A 97 14.62 -5.29 14.00
C GLU A 97 13.68 -6.39 13.52
N ALA A 98 13.02 -7.11 14.44
CA ALA A 98 12.05 -8.15 14.08
C ALA A 98 10.84 -7.58 13.34
N GLU A 99 10.22 -6.49 13.83
CA GLU A 99 9.12 -5.84 13.14
C GLU A 99 9.53 -5.28 11.78
N PHE A 100 10.75 -4.74 11.70
CA PHE A 100 11.27 -4.26 10.43
C PHE A 100 11.54 -5.40 9.42
N ASP A 101 12.03 -6.55 9.88
CA ASP A 101 12.20 -7.73 9.02
C ASP A 101 10.86 -8.29 8.56
N ASP A 102 9.82 -8.29 9.41
CA ASP A 102 8.43 -8.61 9.01
C ASP A 102 7.96 -7.71 7.89
N LEU A 103 8.22 -6.39 7.97
CA LEU A 103 7.88 -5.44 6.92
C LEU A 103 8.63 -5.76 5.62
N CYS A 104 9.93 -6.04 5.69
CA CYS A 104 10.73 -6.41 4.52
C CYS A 104 10.20 -7.67 3.85
N ALA A 105 9.92 -8.73 4.63
CA ALA A 105 9.38 -9.98 4.14
C ALA A 105 8.01 -9.77 3.45
N PHE A 106 7.16 -8.95 4.06
CA PHE A 106 5.86 -8.60 3.49
C PHE A 106 5.98 -7.90 2.14
N LEU A 107 6.87 -6.93 2.01
CA LEU A 107 7.09 -6.22 0.74
C LEU A 107 7.65 -7.14 -0.35
N GLN A 108 8.50 -8.10 0.02
CA GLN A 108 9.01 -9.12 -0.90
C GLN A 108 7.93 -10.12 -1.34
N GLU A 109 7.03 -10.52 -0.43
CA GLU A 109 5.90 -11.42 -0.70
C GLU A 109 4.92 -10.79 -1.69
N PHE A 110 4.52 -9.53 -1.42
CA PHE A 110 3.47 -8.88 -2.20
C PHE A 110 3.95 -8.23 -3.49
N LYS A 111 5.24 -7.88 -3.63
CA LYS A 111 5.82 -7.30 -4.86
C LYS A 111 4.95 -6.18 -5.43
N PHE A 112 4.74 -5.15 -4.62
CA PHE A 112 3.95 -3.99 -5.03
C PHE A 112 4.54 -3.32 -6.27
N ASP A 113 3.68 -2.81 -7.15
CA ASP A 113 4.08 -2.03 -8.32
C ASP A 113 4.66 -0.67 -7.92
N ARG A 114 4.23 -0.12 -6.78
CA ARG A 114 4.80 1.09 -6.20
C ARG A 114 4.77 1.07 -4.68
N VAL A 115 5.89 1.36 -4.07
CA VAL A 115 6.04 1.57 -2.62
C VAL A 115 6.59 2.96 -2.37
N SER A 116 5.94 3.71 -1.49
CA SER A 116 6.47 4.94 -0.91
C SER A 116 6.89 4.66 0.53
N ALA A 117 8.19 4.71 0.82
CA ALA A 117 8.71 4.54 2.17
C ALA A 117 9.05 5.90 2.77
N PHE A 118 8.54 6.17 3.96
CA PHE A 118 8.73 7.42 4.67
C PHE A 118 9.47 7.15 5.99
N ALA A 119 10.42 8.02 6.34
CA ALA A 119 10.93 8.07 7.71
C ALA A 119 9.79 8.51 8.64
N TYR A 120 9.74 7.92 9.83
CA TYR A 120 8.87 8.45 10.87
C TYR A 120 9.27 9.89 11.20
N SER A 121 8.30 10.78 11.28
CA SER A 121 8.46 12.17 11.76
C SER A 121 7.88 12.28 13.18
N LYS A 122 8.66 12.84 14.08
CA LYS A 122 8.24 13.07 15.47
C LYS A 122 7.34 14.30 15.50
N GLU A 123 6.05 14.08 15.79
CA GLU A 123 5.04 15.15 15.83
C GLU A 123 4.56 15.37 17.27
N GLU A 124 4.52 16.64 17.69
CA GLU A 124 3.98 17.06 18.99
C GLU A 124 2.52 16.58 19.15
N ASP A 125 2.05 16.46 20.38
CA ASP A 125 0.70 16.02 20.74
C ASP A 125 0.33 14.59 20.30
N THR A 126 1.32 13.78 19.87
CA THR A 126 1.12 12.35 19.59
C THR A 126 1.68 11.47 20.69
N LEU A 127 1.08 10.29 20.90
CA LEU A 127 1.60 9.32 21.88
C LEU A 127 3.04 8.88 21.57
N SER A 128 3.40 8.82 20.33
CA SER A 128 4.73 8.42 19.89
C SER A 128 5.78 9.52 20.09
N TYR A 129 5.36 10.75 20.38
CA TYR A 129 6.29 11.84 20.68
C TYR A 129 7.14 11.55 21.92
N GLU A 130 6.51 11.03 22.97
CA GLU A 130 7.17 10.71 24.26
C GLU A 130 7.86 9.34 24.28
N MET A 131 7.72 8.54 23.24
CA MET A 131 8.36 7.23 23.16
C MET A 131 9.84 7.37 22.80
N GLU A 132 10.64 6.34 23.17
CA GLU A 132 12.04 6.24 22.76
C GLU A 132 12.13 6.19 21.22
N GLN A 133 12.86 7.17 20.65
CA GLN A 133 12.95 7.33 19.20
C GLN A 133 14.01 6.39 18.61
N VAL A 134 13.71 5.84 17.44
CA VAL A 134 14.68 5.06 16.67
C VAL A 134 15.79 5.99 16.15
N PRO A 135 17.07 5.66 16.35
CA PRO A 135 18.17 6.51 15.88
C PRO A 135 18.14 6.76 14.36
N ALA A 136 18.37 7.99 13.94
CA ALA A 136 18.30 8.40 12.53
C ALA A 136 19.19 7.54 11.60
N LYS A 137 20.37 7.09 12.08
CA LYS A 137 21.25 6.18 11.34
C LYS A 137 20.59 4.82 11.04
N ILE A 138 19.79 4.30 11.99
CA ILE A 138 19.03 3.06 11.81
C ILE A 138 17.91 3.28 10.79
N ILE A 139 17.16 4.39 10.91
CA ILE A 139 16.09 4.75 9.98
C ILE A 139 16.63 4.85 8.55
N SER A 140 17.73 5.55 8.34
CA SER A 140 18.39 5.69 7.04
C SER A 140 18.82 4.33 6.45
N LYS A 141 19.38 3.43 7.26
CA LYS A 141 19.76 2.08 6.84
C LYS A 141 18.52 1.27 6.44
N ARG A 142 17.43 1.35 7.21
CA ARG A 142 16.16 0.66 6.94
C ARG A 142 15.52 1.16 5.66
N LEU A 143 15.44 2.48 5.44
CA LEU A 143 14.94 3.06 4.19
C LEU A 143 15.72 2.57 2.97
N SER A 144 17.06 2.56 3.04
CA SER A 144 17.89 2.04 1.95
C SER A 144 17.65 0.56 1.68
N LYS A 145 17.35 -0.26 2.72
CA LYS A 145 17.01 -1.68 2.54
C LYS A 145 15.66 -1.83 1.83
N ILE A 146 14.64 -1.04 2.21
CA ILE A 146 13.33 -1.05 1.54
C ILE A 146 13.46 -0.60 0.08
N GLU A 147 14.22 0.47 -0.18
CA GLU A 147 14.44 0.96 -1.55
C GLU A 147 15.02 -0.13 -2.46
N LYS A 148 16.01 -0.90 -1.96
CA LYS A 148 16.58 -2.02 -2.74
C LYS A 148 15.55 -3.12 -3.02
N ILE A 149 14.74 -3.49 -2.00
CA ILE A 149 13.68 -4.52 -2.16
C ILE A 149 12.67 -4.06 -3.21
N THR A 150 12.20 -2.82 -3.09
CA THR A 150 11.14 -2.30 -3.97
C THR A 150 11.65 -2.07 -5.39
N ARG A 151 12.87 -1.58 -5.55
CA ARG A 151 13.51 -1.41 -6.86
C ARG A 151 13.62 -2.74 -7.60
N ALA A 152 14.12 -3.78 -6.94
CA ALA A 152 14.23 -5.11 -7.55
C ALA A 152 12.88 -5.67 -7.99
N ALA A 153 11.80 -5.45 -7.21
CA ALA A 153 10.45 -5.88 -7.58
C ALA A 153 9.92 -5.11 -8.79
N ILE A 154 10.12 -3.79 -8.85
CA ILE A 154 9.70 -2.92 -9.96
C ILE A 154 10.47 -3.27 -11.24
N GLU A 155 11.78 -3.45 -11.17
CA GLU A 155 12.60 -3.83 -12.32
C GLU A 155 12.18 -5.19 -12.89
N ALA A 156 11.88 -6.17 -12.01
CA ALA A 156 11.37 -7.47 -12.44
C ALA A 156 9.97 -7.37 -13.10
N SER A 157 9.10 -6.48 -12.60
CA SER A 157 7.79 -6.21 -13.21
C SER A 157 7.94 -5.56 -14.58
N PHE A 158 8.76 -4.52 -14.71
CA PHE A 158 9.00 -3.85 -15.99
C PHE A 158 9.65 -4.76 -17.03
N ALA A 159 10.54 -5.65 -16.63
CA ALA A 159 11.13 -6.62 -17.54
C ALA A 159 10.09 -7.53 -18.22
N GLN A 160 8.98 -7.82 -17.53
CA GLN A 160 7.86 -8.61 -18.08
C GLN A 160 7.00 -7.82 -19.08
N GLU A 161 7.07 -6.49 -19.05
CA GLU A 161 6.29 -5.60 -19.91
C GLU A 161 7.05 -5.20 -21.20
N LEU A 162 8.35 -5.50 -21.29
CA LEU A 162 9.15 -5.18 -22.47
C LEU A 162 8.59 -5.86 -23.73
N GLY A 163 8.46 -5.08 -24.80
CA GLY A 163 7.92 -5.55 -26.09
C GLY A 163 6.39 -5.62 -26.17
N LYS A 164 5.66 -5.36 -25.08
CA LYS A 164 4.20 -5.27 -25.14
C LYS A 164 3.75 -3.90 -25.68
N LYS A 165 2.58 -3.89 -26.31
CA LYS A 165 1.91 -2.66 -26.75
C LYS A 165 0.85 -2.26 -25.74
N PHE A 166 0.83 -0.98 -25.39
CA PHE A 166 -0.15 -0.41 -24.47
C PHE A 166 -0.97 0.68 -25.16
N ILE A 167 -2.25 0.76 -24.81
CA ILE A 167 -3.08 1.92 -25.13
C ILE A 167 -2.94 2.87 -23.95
N VAL A 168 -2.49 4.08 -24.22
CA VAL A 168 -2.31 5.12 -23.19
C VAL A 168 -3.25 6.29 -23.45
N SER A 169 -3.69 6.93 -22.38
CA SER A 169 -4.42 8.19 -22.43
C SER A 169 -3.41 9.34 -22.26
N LEU A 170 -3.44 10.31 -23.16
CA LEU A 170 -2.64 11.53 -23.10
C LEU A 170 -3.41 12.62 -22.37
#